data_91f748c72626e156a07616cae6f208f5
#
_entry.id   91f748c72626e156a07616cae6f208f5
#
_cell.length_a   1.000
_cell.length_b   1.000
_cell.length_c   1.000
_cell.angle_alpha   90.00
_cell.angle_beta   90.00
_cell.angle_gamma   90.00
#
_symmetry.space_group_name_H-M   'P 1'
#
loop_
_entity.id
_entity.type
_entity.pdbx_description
1 polymer ?
#
loop_
_entity_poly.entity_id
_entity_poly.type
_entity_poly.pdbx_seq_one_letter_code
_entity_poly.pdbx_strand_id
1 'polypeptide(L)'
;MEAPKPSPRPRQRELDDAAVIVELLHAPLAIDDWLDLGGADSFLRSGLPRVLLRDLRRGRWSIQDHVDLHGMNRHEAHQQVALFLADSLAVGKRCLRIVHGRGNGSPGREAILRQLVKVWLGRCKDVLAFCHAPACDGGDGALWVLLKGRGKPR
;
A
#
# COMPACT_ATOMS: atom_id res chain seq x y z
N MET A 1 -10.17 -19.99 34.26
CA MET A 1 -9.81 -20.28 32.98
C MET A 1 -8.94 -19.26 32.43
N GLU A 2 -7.97 -19.65 31.83
CA GLU A 2 -7.12 -18.74 31.28
C GLU A 2 -7.66 -18.20 30.06
N ALA A 3 -7.19 -17.13 29.68
CA ALA A 3 -7.61 -16.56 28.46
C ALA A 3 -7.33 -17.53 27.36
N PRO A 4 -8.13 -17.50 26.37
CA PRO A 4 -7.91 -18.39 25.26
C PRO A 4 -6.57 -18.09 24.69
N LYS A 5 -5.81 -19.09 24.45
CA LYS A 5 -4.61 -18.87 23.88
C LYS A 5 -4.71 -18.51 22.53
N PRO A 6 -3.94 -17.63 22.09
CA PRO A 6 -3.95 -17.24 20.70
C PRO A 6 -3.64 -18.45 19.89
N SER A 7 -4.33 -18.61 18.81
CA SER A 7 -4.05 -19.69 17.92
C SER A 7 -2.71 -19.43 17.27
N PRO A 8 -2.12 -20.43 16.69
CA PRO A 8 -0.88 -20.22 15.97
C PRO A 8 -0.99 -19.16 14.91
N ARG A 9 -2.15 -19.04 14.32
CA ARG A 9 -2.30 -18.07 13.29
C ARG A 9 -2.10 -16.64 13.78
N PRO A 10 -2.64 -16.21 14.93
CA PRO A 10 -2.36 -14.89 15.42
C PRO A 10 -0.88 -14.64 15.62
N ARG A 11 -0.16 -15.63 16.11
CA ARG A 11 1.25 -15.43 16.30
C ARG A 11 1.99 -15.26 15.00
N GLN A 12 1.65 -16.07 14.01
CA GLN A 12 2.26 -15.95 12.71
C GLN A 12 1.93 -14.60 12.09
N ARG A 13 0.71 -14.16 12.27
CA ARG A 13 0.31 -12.88 11.76
C ARG A 13 1.11 -11.75 12.39
N GLU A 14 1.34 -11.83 13.69
CA GLU A 14 2.15 -10.82 14.36
C GLU A 14 3.56 -10.79 13.81
N LEU A 15 4.13 -11.94 13.53
CA LEU A 15 5.46 -11.98 12.95
C LEU A 15 5.49 -11.41 11.55
N ASP A 16 4.47 -11.72 10.77
CA ASP A 16 4.38 -11.19 9.41
C ASP A 16 4.15 -9.69 9.43
N ASP A 17 3.32 -9.19 10.35
CA ASP A 17 3.07 -7.78 10.49
C ASP A 17 4.36 -7.06 10.88
N ALA A 18 5.12 -7.64 11.79
CA ALA A 18 6.36 -7.04 12.20
C ALA A 18 7.36 -6.99 11.06
N ALA A 19 7.38 -8.01 10.22
CA ALA A 19 8.27 -8.02 9.08
C ALA A 19 7.94 -6.91 8.10
N VAL A 20 6.65 -6.69 7.83
CA VAL A 20 6.24 -5.61 6.94
C VAL A 20 6.62 -4.26 7.54
N ILE A 21 6.37 -4.07 8.82
CA ILE A 21 6.70 -2.81 9.47
C ILE A 21 8.20 -2.57 9.44
N VAL A 22 8.99 -3.58 9.73
CA VAL A 22 10.43 -3.44 9.71
C VAL A 22 10.90 -3.09 8.30
N GLU A 23 10.36 -3.76 7.30
CA GLU A 23 10.73 -3.51 5.93
C GLU A 23 10.46 -2.06 5.55
N LEU A 24 9.30 -1.53 5.92
CA LEU A 24 8.95 -0.17 5.56
C LEU A 24 9.71 0.87 6.40
N LEU A 25 9.95 0.59 7.67
CA LEU A 25 10.58 1.56 8.54
C LEU A 25 12.09 1.61 8.38
N HIS A 26 12.72 0.49 8.12
CA HIS A 26 14.18 0.42 8.10
C HIS A 26 14.80 0.42 6.72
N ALA A 27 14.01 0.25 5.68
CA ALA A 27 14.56 0.29 4.34
C ALA A 27 14.88 1.74 3.98
N PRO A 28 16.12 2.04 3.61
CA PRO A 28 16.45 3.42 3.28
C PRO A 28 15.82 3.80 1.95
N LEU A 29 15.47 5.06 1.81
CA LEU A 29 14.96 5.58 0.55
C LEU A 29 16.15 5.90 -0.34
N ALA A 30 16.29 5.18 -1.43
CA ALA A 30 17.33 5.45 -2.39
C ALA A 30 16.86 6.51 -3.36
N ILE A 31 17.81 7.22 -3.93
CA ILE A 31 17.48 8.23 -4.92
C ILE A 31 16.76 7.60 -6.10
N ASP A 32 17.17 6.40 -6.48
CA ASP A 32 16.53 5.71 -7.60
C ASP A 32 15.07 5.43 -7.31
N ASP A 33 14.71 5.13 -6.07
CA ASP A 33 13.32 4.91 -5.71
C ASP A 33 12.49 6.16 -5.95
N TRP A 34 13.04 7.32 -5.59
CA TRP A 34 12.35 8.57 -5.82
C TRP A 34 12.15 8.82 -7.31
N LEU A 35 13.20 8.57 -8.10
CA LEU A 35 13.12 8.81 -9.53
C LEU A 35 12.19 7.82 -10.22
N ASP A 36 12.23 6.58 -9.76
CA ASP A 36 11.46 5.54 -10.42
C ASP A 36 10.01 5.48 -9.96
N LEU A 37 9.75 5.80 -8.71
CA LEU A 37 8.40 5.64 -8.14
C LEU A 37 7.75 6.96 -7.78
N GLY A 38 8.52 7.90 -7.23
CA GLY A 38 7.96 9.13 -6.72
C GLY A 38 7.29 9.97 -7.78
N GLY A 39 7.83 9.98 -8.99
CA GLY A 39 7.27 10.77 -10.07
C GLY A 39 6.32 10.01 -10.96
N ALA A 40 6.11 8.74 -10.73
CA ALA A 40 5.29 7.93 -11.61
C ALA A 40 3.83 7.98 -11.23
N ASP A 41 2.96 7.93 -12.23
CA ASP A 41 1.53 7.86 -11.98
C ASP A 41 1.08 6.45 -11.69
N SER A 42 1.87 5.47 -12.09
CA SER A 42 1.51 4.08 -11.88
C SER A 42 2.77 3.25 -11.77
N PHE A 43 2.61 2.05 -11.27
CA PHE A 43 3.73 1.15 -11.01
C PHE A 43 3.30 -0.28 -11.29
N LEU A 44 4.19 -1.02 -11.90
CA LEU A 44 4.00 -2.45 -12.08
C LEU A 44 5.31 -3.13 -11.73
N ARG A 45 5.27 -4.09 -10.83
CA ARG A 45 6.48 -4.77 -10.40
C ARG A 45 7.11 -5.52 -11.55
N SER A 46 8.42 -5.49 -11.60
CA SER A 46 9.16 -6.18 -12.66
C SER A 46 8.78 -7.65 -12.76
N GLY A 47 8.68 -8.12 -13.97
CA GLY A 47 8.37 -9.52 -14.19
C GLY A 47 6.90 -9.84 -14.29
N LEU A 48 6.02 -8.87 -14.05
CA LEU A 48 4.60 -9.09 -14.14
C LEU A 48 4.06 -8.60 -15.47
N PRO A 49 2.99 -9.21 -15.97
CA PRO A 49 2.45 -8.81 -17.27
C PRO A 49 1.75 -7.46 -17.19
N ARG A 50 1.87 -6.67 -18.23
CA ARG A 50 1.27 -5.34 -18.26
C ARG A 50 -0.23 -5.36 -18.14
N VAL A 51 -0.85 -6.49 -18.46
CA VAL A 51 -2.30 -6.60 -18.39
C VAL A 51 -2.78 -6.40 -16.95
N LEU A 52 -1.95 -6.72 -15.97
CA LEU A 52 -2.35 -6.51 -14.57
C LEU A 52 -2.60 -5.04 -14.28
N LEU A 53 -1.71 -4.18 -14.73
CA LEU A 53 -1.87 -2.75 -14.49
C LEU A 53 -3.06 -2.20 -15.27
N ARG A 54 -3.22 -2.66 -16.51
CA ARG A 54 -4.35 -2.25 -17.32
C ARG A 54 -5.67 -2.62 -16.66
N ASP A 55 -5.75 -3.86 -16.16
CA ASP A 55 -6.95 -4.34 -15.51
C ASP A 55 -7.22 -3.59 -14.21
N LEU A 56 -6.15 -3.25 -13.48
CA LEU A 56 -6.30 -2.47 -12.26
C LEU A 56 -6.91 -1.10 -12.58
N ARG A 57 -6.39 -0.45 -13.61
CA ARG A 57 -6.91 0.85 -14.02
C ARG A 57 -8.37 0.78 -14.45
N ARG A 58 -8.77 -0.34 -15.00
CA ARG A 58 -10.14 -0.51 -15.46
C ARG A 58 -11.11 -0.95 -14.38
N GLY A 59 -10.61 -1.16 -13.16
CA GLY A 59 -11.47 -1.53 -12.06
C GLY A 59 -11.85 -2.99 -12.03
N ARG A 60 -11.01 -3.85 -12.57
CA ARG A 60 -11.32 -5.28 -12.59
C ARG A 60 -11.50 -5.85 -11.18
N TRP A 61 -10.74 -5.34 -10.22
CA TRP A 61 -10.85 -5.80 -8.85
C TRP A 61 -11.64 -4.81 -8.03
N SER A 62 -12.55 -5.29 -7.20
CA SER A 62 -13.29 -4.43 -6.29
C SER A 62 -12.36 -3.94 -5.20
N ILE A 63 -12.55 -2.70 -4.77
CA ILE A 63 -11.79 -2.17 -3.66
C ILE A 63 -12.33 -2.84 -2.39
N GLN A 64 -11.45 -3.55 -1.70
CA GLN A 64 -11.86 -4.31 -0.52
C GLN A 64 -11.68 -3.57 0.79
N ASP A 65 -10.83 -2.56 0.80
CA ASP A 65 -10.61 -1.77 2.00
C ASP A 65 -9.92 -0.47 1.60
N HIS A 66 -9.92 0.49 2.49
CA HIS A 66 -9.25 1.75 2.22
C HIS A 66 -8.71 2.36 3.50
N VAL A 67 -7.75 3.24 3.37
CA VAL A 67 -7.20 4.00 4.47
C VAL A 67 -7.03 5.45 4.01
N ASP A 68 -7.31 6.37 4.91
CA ASP A 68 -7.22 7.79 4.62
C ASP A 68 -6.09 8.39 5.44
N LEU A 69 -5.09 8.91 4.75
CA LEU A 69 -3.90 9.44 5.38
C LEU A 69 -3.87 10.96 5.41
N HIS A 70 -4.90 11.61 4.86
CA HIS A 70 -4.84 13.05 4.75
C HIS A 70 -4.73 13.68 6.15
N GLY A 71 -3.96 14.73 6.25
CA GLY A 71 -3.77 15.39 7.52
C GLY A 71 -2.74 14.75 8.43
N MET A 72 -2.25 13.55 8.10
CA MET A 72 -1.25 12.90 8.92
C MET A 72 0.14 13.41 8.58
N ASN A 73 1.02 13.43 9.59
CA ASN A 73 2.39 13.71 9.29
C ASN A 73 3.01 12.44 8.70
N ARG A 74 4.23 12.58 8.20
CA ARG A 74 4.90 11.50 7.50
C ARG A 74 5.07 10.25 8.36
N HIS A 75 5.40 10.46 9.63
CA HIS A 75 5.61 9.35 10.54
C HIS A 75 4.31 8.59 10.80
N GLU A 76 3.23 9.31 11.06
CA GLU A 76 1.94 8.70 11.27
C GLU A 76 1.46 7.95 10.04
N ALA A 77 1.62 8.58 8.88
CA ALA A 77 1.20 7.96 7.63
C ALA A 77 1.98 6.68 7.36
N HIS A 78 3.29 6.69 7.64
CA HIS A 78 4.13 5.53 7.41
C HIS A 78 3.64 4.34 8.25
N GLN A 79 3.37 4.60 9.52
CA GLN A 79 2.87 3.54 10.39
C GLN A 79 1.52 3.03 9.92
N GLN A 80 0.64 3.94 9.51
CA GLN A 80 -0.68 3.54 9.05
C GLN A 80 -0.60 2.70 7.79
N VAL A 81 0.26 3.07 6.86
CA VAL A 81 0.41 2.29 5.63
C VAL A 81 0.96 0.90 5.96
N ALA A 82 1.96 0.84 6.83
CA ALA A 82 2.55 -0.45 7.19
C ALA A 82 1.52 -1.37 7.82
N LEU A 83 0.75 -0.87 8.77
CA LEU A 83 -0.26 -1.67 9.43
C LEU A 83 -1.38 -2.08 8.47
N PHE A 84 -1.80 -1.13 7.64
CA PHE A 84 -2.87 -1.39 6.68
C PHE A 84 -2.47 -2.49 5.70
N LEU A 85 -1.24 -2.42 5.19
CA LEU A 85 -0.77 -3.45 4.26
C LEU A 85 -0.64 -4.80 4.96
N ALA A 86 -0.08 -4.81 6.16
CA ALA A 86 0.09 -6.05 6.89
C ALA A 86 -1.25 -6.71 7.17
N ASP A 87 -2.22 -5.93 7.63
CA ASP A 87 -3.53 -6.48 7.92
C ASP A 87 -4.23 -6.99 6.67
N SER A 88 -4.11 -6.23 5.59
CA SER A 88 -4.75 -6.62 4.34
C SER A 88 -4.16 -7.90 3.79
N LEU A 89 -2.84 -8.02 3.84
CA LEU A 89 -2.16 -9.23 3.38
C LEU A 89 -2.54 -10.43 4.22
N ALA A 90 -2.66 -10.22 5.53
CA ALA A 90 -2.97 -11.32 6.44
C ALA A 90 -4.33 -11.94 6.15
N VAL A 91 -5.30 -11.13 5.76
CA VAL A 91 -6.64 -11.66 5.48
C VAL A 91 -6.88 -11.88 3.99
N GLY A 92 -5.89 -11.67 3.16
CA GLY A 92 -6.00 -12.01 1.74
C GLY A 92 -6.69 -10.99 0.86
N LYS A 93 -6.76 -9.75 1.30
CA LYS A 93 -7.34 -8.72 0.45
C LYS A 93 -6.41 -8.42 -0.72
N ARG A 94 -6.99 -8.17 -1.88
CA ARG A 94 -6.22 -7.98 -3.10
C ARG A 94 -6.16 -6.54 -3.57
N CYS A 95 -7.23 -5.80 -3.46
CA CYS A 95 -7.27 -4.46 -4.02
C CYS A 95 -7.68 -3.46 -2.97
N LEU A 96 -6.87 -2.41 -2.82
CA LEU A 96 -7.04 -1.44 -1.75
C LEU A 96 -7.01 -0.03 -2.30
N ARG A 97 -7.55 0.91 -1.54
CA ARG A 97 -7.47 2.32 -1.86
C ARG A 97 -6.74 3.04 -0.73
N ILE A 98 -5.75 3.84 -1.08
CA ILE A 98 -5.03 4.65 -0.11
C ILE A 98 -5.24 6.11 -0.48
N VAL A 99 -5.85 6.87 0.42
CA VAL A 99 -6.13 8.28 0.19
C VAL A 99 -5.04 9.10 0.87
N HIS A 100 -4.23 9.80 0.09
CA HIS A 100 -3.17 10.64 0.64
C HIS A 100 -3.51 12.11 0.63
N GLY A 101 -4.56 12.50 -0.08
CA GLY A 101 -4.99 13.87 -0.13
C GLY A 101 -4.54 14.56 -1.39
N ARG A 102 -5.16 15.70 -1.68
CA ARG A 102 -4.88 16.44 -2.91
C ARG A 102 -4.01 17.67 -2.70
N GLY A 103 -3.60 17.93 -1.49
CA GLY A 103 -2.75 19.07 -1.23
C GLY A 103 -3.48 20.36 -1.00
N ASN A 104 -4.76 20.32 -0.70
CA ASN A 104 -5.53 21.54 -0.55
C ASN A 104 -5.19 22.32 0.69
N GLY A 105 -4.87 21.67 1.78
CA GLY A 105 -4.61 22.36 3.02
C GLY A 105 -3.16 22.71 3.24
N SER A 106 -2.26 21.87 2.77
CA SER A 106 -0.83 22.04 2.93
C SER A 106 -0.14 21.49 1.72
N PRO A 107 -0.11 22.23 0.65
CA PRO A 107 0.32 21.69 -0.64
C PRO A 107 1.68 21.01 -0.61
N GLY A 108 2.66 21.61 0.04
CA GLY A 108 3.99 20.99 0.09
C GLY A 108 3.99 19.70 0.86
N ARG A 109 3.30 19.67 1.98
CA ARG A 109 3.27 18.52 2.83
C ARG A 109 2.55 17.36 2.16
N GLU A 110 1.43 17.63 1.51
CA GLU A 110 0.69 16.55 0.88
C GLU A 110 1.35 16.07 -0.39
N ALA A 111 2.07 16.96 -1.09
CA ALA A 111 2.83 16.53 -2.24
C ALA A 111 3.95 15.57 -1.81
N ILE A 112 4.59 15.86 -0.69
CA ILE A 112 5.61 14.98 -0.16
C ILE A 112 5.00 13.66 0.26
N LEU A 113 3.86 13.70 0.93
CA LEU A 113 3.20 12.47 1.37
C LEU A 113 2.84 11.59 0.18
N ARG A 114 2.33 12.18 -0.89
CA ARG A 114 1.99 11.42 -2.08
C ARG A 114 3.20 10.68 -2.61
N GLN A 115 4.35 11.35 -2.69
CA GLN A 115 5.56 10.73 -3.17
C GLN A 115 6.02 9.62 -2.25
N LEU A 116 5.97 9.87 -0.94
CA LEU A 116 6.41 8.89 0.03
C LEU A 116 5.56 7.63 -0.02
N VAL A 117 4.25 7.78 -0.15
CA VAL A 117 3.37 6.63 -0.22
C VAL A 117 3.75 5.75 -1.40
N LYS A 118 4.02 6.36 -2.56
CA LYS A 118 4.41 5.59 -3.73
C LYS A 118 5.71 4.82 -3.48
N VAL A 119 6.67 5.46 -2.83
CA VAL A 119 7.93 4.80 -2.54
C VAL A 119 7.72 3.65 -1.57
N TRP A 120 6.94 3.87 -0.51
CA TRP A 120 6.67 2.83 0.47
C TRP A 120 6.00 1.64 -0.18
N LEU A 121 5.02 1.88 -1.04
CA LEU A 121 4.33 0.79 -1.72
C LEU A 121 5.28 0.01 -2.62
N GLY A 122 6.15 0.72 -3.34
CA GLY A 122 7.10 0.04 -4.20
C GLY A 122 8.11 -0.80 -3.44
N ARG A 123 8.37 -0.46 -2.19
CA ARG A 123 9.29 -1.24 -1.38
C ARG A 123 8.67 -2.48 -0.79
N CYS A 124 7.36 -2.51 -0.70
CA CYS A 124 6.67 -3.70 -0.19
C CYS A 124 6.56 -4.70 -1.32
N LYS A 125 7.29 -5.79 -1.22
CA LYS A 125 7.36 -6.74 -2.33
C LYS A 125 6.02 -7.41 -2.63
N ASP A 126 5.08 -7.35 -1.71
CA ASP A 126 3.77 -7.93 -1.94
C ASP A 126 2.82 -6.98 -2.67
N VAL A 127 3.24 -5.74 -2.92
CA VAL A 127 2.49 -4.83 -3.76
C VAL A 127 2.87 -5.13 -5.20
N LEU A 128 1.90 -5.55 -5.99
CA LEU A 128 2.16 -5.92 -7.38
C LEU A 128 2.08 -4.72 -8.31
N ALA A 129 1.17 -3.81 -8.03
CA ALA A 129 0.95 -2.66 -8.91
C ALA A 129 0.16 -1.60 -8.17
N PHE A 130 0.26 -0.36 -8.61
CA PHE A 130 -0.65 0.68 -8.16
C PHE A 130 -0.85 1.70 -9.28
N CYS A 131 -1.93 2.43 -9.19
CA CYS A 131 -2.23 3.51 -10.12
C CYS A 131 -3.08 4.54 -9.41
N HIS A 132 -3.23 5.71 -10.02
CA HIS A 132 -4.14 6.71 -9.47
C HIS A 132 -5.57 6.20 -9.56
N ALA A 133 -6.38 6.52 -8.55
CA ALA A 133 -7.77 6.19 -8.60
C ALA A 133 -8.46 7.05 -9.67
N PRO A 134 -9.59 6.58 -10.22
CA PRO A 134 -10.34 7.43 -11.13
C PRO A 134 -10.97 8.58 -10.38
N ALA A 135 -11.40 9.61 -11.13
CA ALA A 135 -11.94 10.81 -10.52
C ALA A 135 -13.09 10.52 -9.55
N CYS A 136 -13.91 9.55 -9.88
CA CYS A 136 -15.06 9.22 -9.03
C CYS A 136 -14.65 8.55 -7.72
N ASP A 137 -13.40 8.12 -7.61
CA ASP A 137 -12.94 7.40 -6.43
C ASP A 137 -11.71 8.07 -5.81
N GLY A 138 -11.59 9.37 -5.95
CA GLY A 138 -10.51 10.12 -5.31
C GLY A 138 -9.53 10.76 -6.25
N GLY A 139 -9.45 10.30 -7.48
CA GLY A 139 -8.60 10.92 -8.49
C GLY A 139 -7.16 11.03 -8.04
N ASP A 140 -6.59 12.23 -8.17
CA ASP A 140 -5.20 12.46 -7.82
C ASP A 140 -4.91 12.35 -6.33
N GLY A 141 -5.93 12.34 -5.51
CA GLY A 141 -5.76 12.24 -4.07
C GLY A 141 -5.73 10.84 -3.53
N ALA A 142 -5.83 9.82 -4.39
CA ALA A 142 -5.88 8.44 -3.94
C ALA A 142 -5.19 7.51 -4.93
N LEU A 143 -4.76 6.36 -4.41
CA LEU A 143 -4.15 5.32 -5.23
C LEU A 143 -4.94 4.05 -5.07
N TRP A 144 -5.07 3.30 -6.15
CA TRP A 144 -5.55 1.94 -6.12
C TRP A 144 -4.34 1.03 -6.11
N VAL A 145 -4.32 0.06 -5.22
CA VAL A 145 -3.17 -0.80 -4.99
C VAL A 145 -3.59 -2.25 -5.15
N LEU A 146 -2.82 -3.00 -5.90
CA LEU A 146 -3.07 -4.43 -6.08
C LEU A 146 -2.03 -5.22 -5.31
N LEU A 147 -2.49 -6.07 -4.41
CA LEU A 147 -1.61 -6.89 -3.60
C LEU A 147 -1.53 -8.30 -4.12
N LYS A 148 -0.45 -8.97 -3.75
CA LYS A 148 -0.27 -10.37 -4.05
C LYS A 148 -1.36 -11.15 -3.35
N GLY A 149 -2.01 -12.06 -4.06
CA GLY A 149 -3.01 -12.91 -3.44
C GLY A 149 -2.37 -13.90 -2.51
N ARG A 150 -3.17 -14.43 -1.58
CA ARG A 150 -2.69 -15.48 -0.71
C ARG A 150 -2.38 -16.69 -1.56
N GLY A 151 -1.30 -17.34 -1.24
CA GLY A 151 -0.93 -18.52 -1.98
C GLY A 151 -2.00 -19.56 -1.89
N LYS A 152 -2.26 -20.22 -3.04
CA LYS A 152 -3.20 -21.25 -3.01
C LYS A 152 -2.54 -22.46 -2.52
N PRO A 153 -3.11 -23.14 -1.61
CA PRO A 153 -2.55 -24.40 -1.19
C PRO A 153 -2.71 -25.36 -2.34
N ARG A 154 -1.76 -26.12 -2.49
CA ARG A 154 -1.86 -27.00 -3.61
C ARG A 154 -1.77 -28.39 -3.16
#